data_a5cf2680cc29be2e8a8dce63309d7cfc
#
_entry.id   a5cf2680cc29be2e8a8dce63309d7cfc
#
_cell.length_a   1.000
_cell.length_b   1.000
_cell.length_c   1.000
_cell.angle_alpha   90.00
_cell.angle_beta   90.00
_cell.angle_gamma   90.00
#
_symmetry.space_group_name_H-M   'P 1'
#
loop_
_entity.id
_entity.type
_entity.pdbx_description
1 polymer ?
#
loop_
_entity_poly.entity_id
_entity_poly.type
_entity_poly.pdbx_seq_one_letter_code
_entity_poly.pdbx_strand_id
1 'polypeptide(L)'
;ELQYYRPENASVEDGLLVITADIQQSEDADLPGGESFSSAKLTTQDKLEFKHGRVDIRAAVAEGKGMWSAGWMLGANVDDIGWPFAGEIDIVETIGGVTYGVDQENRMVHNAYWNAEGPFAPGQYLTPRQFQDAAYSRTPSGQSTAWGERELVTEDETFSNIFHVFSVE
;
A
#
# COMPACT_ATOMS: atom_id res chain seq x y z
N GLU A 1 12.21 0.45 -0.06
CA GLU A 1 11.38 1.60 0.33
C GLU A 1 12.30 2.82 0.51
N LEU A 2 11.77 4.03 0.28
CA LEU A 2 12.56 5.27 0.35
C LEU A 2 12.38 5.99 1.69
N GLN A 3 11.46 5.52 2.53
CA GLN A 3 11.11 6.10 3.82
C GLN A 3 11.34 5.13 4.97
N TYR A 4 11.58 5.70 6.14
CA TYR A 4 11.57 4.98 7.40
C TYR A 4 10.20 5.11 8.07
N TYR A 5 9.63 4.00 8.54
CA TYR A 5 8.36 4.02 9.24
C TYR A 5 8.55 4.24 10.74
N ARG A 6 7.84 5.23 11.29
CA ARG A 6 7.93 5.64 12.68
C ARG A 6 6.54 5.74 13.31
N PRO A 7 6.39 5.33 14.58
CA PRO A 7 5.11 5.51 15.30
C PRO A 7 4.66 6.98 15.38
N GLU A 8 5.60 7.92 15.46
CA GLU A 8 5.34 9.35 15.59
C GLU A 8 4.66 9.94 14.34
N ASN A 9 4.76 9.26 13.20
CA ASN A 9 4.08 9.65 11.96
C ASN A 9 2.62 9.17 11.89
N ALA A 10 2.09 8.54 12.97
CA ALA A 10 0.69 8.16 13.08
C ALA A 10 0.07 8.74 14.35
N SER A 11 -1.04 9.45 14.21
CA SER A 11 -1.79 10.05 15.31
C SER A 11 -3.29 9.84 15.14
N VAL A 12 -4.03 10.11 16.21
CA VAL A 12 -5.51 10.19 16.16
C VAL A 12 -5.90 11.61 16.52
N GLU A 13 -6.49 12.31 15.57
CA GLU A 13 -6.86 13.72 15.69
C GLU A 13 -8.33 13.88 15.27
N ASP A 14 -9.15 14.49 16.11
CA ASP A 14 -10.59 14.70 15.88
C ASP A 14 -11.37 13.44 15.43
N GLY A 15 -10.95 12.26 15.93
CA GLY A 15 -11.56 10.97 15.59
C GLY A 15 -11.10 10.39 14.26
N LEU A 16 -10.10 10.94 13.63
CA LEU A 16 -9.48 10.48 12.40
C LEU A 16 -8.09 9.89 12.69
N LEU A 17 -7.76 8.79 12.02
CA LEU A 17 -6.38 8.33 11.91
C LEU A 17 -5.66 9.24 10.89
N VAL A 18 -4.59 9.87 11.34
CA VAL A 18 -3.71 10.70 10.51
C VAL A 18 -2.38 10.00 10.33
N ILE A 19 -1.96 9.79 9.10
CA ILE A 19 -0.63 9.27 8.74
C ILE A 19 0.10 10.38 8.00
N THR A 20 1.23 10.81 8.55
CA THR A 20 2.03 11.90 8.00
C THR A 20 3.27 11.36 7.30
N ALA A 21 3.57 11.90 6.13
CA ALA A 21 4.86 11.71 5.47
C ALA A 21 5.67 13.01 5.59
N ASP A 22 6.88 12.90 6.13
CA ASP A 22 7.78 14.03 6.39
C ASP A 22 9.11 13.89 5.67
N ILE A 23 9.65 15.05 5.24
CA ILE A 23 11.03 15.15 4.77
C ILE A 23 11.92 15.37 5.97
N GLN A 24 12.85 14.45 6.20
CA GLN A 24 13.85 14.60 7.25
C GLN A 24 14.97 15.52 6.77
N GLN A 25 15.12 16.66 7.41
CA GLN A 25 16.23 17.57 7.11
C GLN A 25 17.53 17.03 7.72
N SER A 26 18.65 17.27 7.05
CA SER A 26 19.96 16.65 7.31
C SER A 26 20.55 16.89 8.71
N GLU A 27 19.99 17.79 9.49
CA GLU A 27 20.44 18.10 10.85
C GLU A 27 19.76 17.27 11.94
N ASP A 28 18.61 16.64 11.60
CA ASP A 28 17.83 15.76 12.49
C ASP A 28 17.77 14.29 11.97
N ALA A 29 18.52 14.00 10.91
CA ALA A 29 18.36 12.77 10.13
C ALA A 29 19.18 11.59 10.67
N ASP A 30 18.96 11.22 11.94
CA ASP A 30 19.41 9.93 12.47
C ASP A 30 18.37 8.83 12.24
N LEU A 31 17.83 8.75 11.01
CA LEU A 31 17.05 7.57 10.65
C LEU A 31 17.99 6.38 10.44
N PRO A 32 17.66 5.19 10.99
CA PRO A 32 18.58 4.05 11.08
C PRO A 32 19.20 3.58 9.76
N GLY A 33 18.55 3.82 8.65
CA GLY A 33 19.03 3.46 7.30
C GLY A 33 19.54 4.64 6.48
N GLY A 34 19.57 5.86 7.04
CA GLY A 34 19.95 7.06 6.32
C GLY A 34 18.90 7.56 5.33
N GLU A 35 17.63 7.17 5.54
CA GLU A 35 16.50 7.61 4.73
C GLU A 35 16.28 9.12 4.90
N SER A 36 15.83 9.77 3.81
CA SER A 36 15.50 11.20 3.82
C SER A 36 14.01 11.49 4.10
N PHE A 37 13.22 10.44 4.25
CA PHE A 37 11.78 10.53 4.44
C PHE A 37 11.33 9.65 5.60
N SER A 38 10.31 10.07 6.33
CA SER A 38 9.61 9.23 7.29
C SER A 38 8.11 9.19 7.02
N SER A 39 7.47 8.11 7.43
CA SER A 39 6.02 7.92 7.35
C SER A 39 5.57 6.91 8.41
N ALA A 40 4.35 6.40 8.30
CA ALA A 40 3.88 5.29 9.14
C ALA A 40 3.24 4.18 8.30
N LYS A 41 3.40 2.96 8.81
CA LYS A 41 2.73 1.75 8.35
C LYS A 41 2.09 1.07 9.55
N LEU A 42 0.77 0.86 9.48
CA LEU A 42 0.02 0.20 10.54
C LEU A 42 -0.44 -1.18 10.07
N THR A 43 -0.53 -2.13 10.99
CA THR A 43 -0.98 -3.48 10.70
C THR A 43 -1.88 -3.99 11.81
N THR A 44 -2.83 -4.87 11.44
CA THR A 44 -3.65 -5.65 12.35
C THR A 44 -3.08 -7.05 12.61
N GLN A 45 -1.90 -7.35 12.12
CA GLN A 45 -1.23 -8.64 12.27
C GLN A 45 -1.24 -9.07 13.75
N ASP A 46 -1.56 -10.32 14.01
CA ASP A 46 -1.69 -10.92 15.37
C ASP A 46 -2.73 -10.25 16.30
N LYS A 47 -3.60 -9.40 15.74
CA LYS A 47 -4.62 -8.67 16.51
C LYS A 47 -6.02 -8.86 15.96
N LEU A 48 -6.19 -8.71 14.64
CA LEU A 48 -7.46 -8.89 13.96
C LEU A 48 -7.23 -9.54 12.60
N GLU A 49 -7.75 -10.74 12.47
CA GLU A 49 -7.72 -11.53 11.23
C GLU A 49 -9.14 -12.01 10.90
N PHE A 50 -9.44 -12.13 9.62
CA PHE A 50 -10.72 -12.65 9.16
C PHE A 50 -10.54 -13.35 7.80
N LYS A 51 -11.50 -14.19 7.44
CA LYS A 51 -11.42 -14.98 6.21
C LYS A 51 -12.44 -14.55 5.14
N HIS A 52 -13.57 -14.08 5.55
CA HIS A 52 -14.68 -13.68 4.68
C HIS A 52 -15.28 -12.39 5.18
N GLY A 53 -15.81 -11.60 4.28
CA GLY A 53 -16.48 -10.36 4.60
C GLY A 53 -16.14 -9.24 3.63
N ARG A 54 -16.55 -8.06 3.98
CA ARG A 54 -16.29 -6.83 3.25
C ARG A 54 -15.42 -5.92 4.10
N VAL A 55 -14.48 -5.26 3.45
CA VAL A 55 -13.65 -4.21 4.05
C VAL A 55 -13.95 -2.90 3.37
N ASP A 56 -14.31 -1.91 4.16
CA ASP A 56 -14.53 -0.53 3.74
C ASP A 56 -13.47 0.36 4.41
N ILE A 57 -12.71 1.07 3.61
CA ILE A 57 -11.73 2.07 4.07
C ILE A 57 -12.24 3.44 3.65
N ARG A 58 -12.60 4.28 4.63
CA ARG A 58 -12.96 5.66 4.40
C ARG A 58 -11.73 6.55 4.60
N ALA A 59 -11.16 7.07 3.53
CA ALA A 59 -9.93 7.84 3.56
C ALA A 59 -9.96 9.03 2.60
N ALA A 60 -9.19 10.07 2.93
CA ALA A 60 -8.62 11.03 2.00
C ALA A 60 -7.13 10.68 1.89
N VAL A 61 -6.63 10.52 0.68
CA VAL A 61 -5.25 10.06 0.45
C VAL A 61 -4.31 11.24 0.27
N ALA A 62 -3.02 11.01 0.48
CA ALA A 62 -2.02 12.05 0.27
C ALA A 62 -1.85 12.36 -1.23
N GLU A 63 -1.64 13.64 -1.55
CA GLU A 63 -1.34 14.12 -2.90
C GLU A 63 0.12 14.55 -3.04
N GLY A 64 0.56 14.72 -4.27
CA GLY A 64 1.89 15.22 -4.57
C GLY A 64 2.87 14.14 -5.02
N LYS A 65 3.86 14.60 -5.79
CA LYS A 65 4.86 13.72 -6.39
C LYS A 65 5.63 12.91 -5.34
N GLY A 66 5.62 11.61 -5.50
CA GLY A 66 6.33 10.66 -4.62
C GLY A 66 5.47 10.13 -3.47
N MET A 67 4.23 10.63 -3.31
CA MET A 67 3.28 10.08 -2.36
C MET A 67 2.71 8.76 -2.89
N TRP A 68 2.61 7.79 -2.00
CA TRP A 68 2.00 6.48 -2.29
C TRP A 68 1.20 6.05 -1.08
N SER A 69 -0.09 6.31 -1.11
CA SER A 69 -1.01 5.87 -0.06
C SER A 69 -1.59 4.51 -0.42
N ALA A 70 -1.62 3.59 0.54
CA ALA A 70 -2.14 2.25 0.32
C ALA A 70 -2.99 1.76 1.50
N GLY A 71 -4.10 1.08 1.16
CA GLY A 71 -4.89 0.29 2.07
C GLY A 71 -5.03 -1.13 1.51
N TRP A 72 -4.49 -2.12 2.22
CA TRP A 72 -4.25 -3.44 1.66
C TRP A 72 -4.31 -4.55 2.71
N MET A 73 -4.33 -5.80 2.27
CA MET A 73 -4.39 -6.99 3.11
C MET A 73 -3.34 -8.00 2.68
N LEU A 74 -2.80 -8.72 3.66
CA LEU A 74 -1.94 -9.89 3.46
C LEU A 74 -2.56 -11.13 4.10
N GLY A 75 -2.23 -12.31 3.58
CA GLY A 75 -2.57 -13.55 4.27
C GLY A 75 -1.92 -13.62 5.63
N ALA A 76 -2.69 -14.07 6.64
CA ALA A 76 -2.25 -14.15 8.03
C ALA A 76 -0.99 -15.02 8.24
N ASN A 77 -0.71 -15.93 7.32
CA ASN A 77 0.46 -16.81 7.34
C ASN A 77 1.67 -16.27 6.56
N VAL A 78 1.73 -14.96 6.31
CA VAL A 78 2.82 -14.35 5.51
C VAL A 78 4.21 -14.59 6.11
N ASP A 79 4.32 -14.64 7.43
CA ASP A 79 5.60 -14.91 8.10
C ASP A 79 6.05 -16.36 7.95
N ASP A 80 5.11 -17.29 7.72
CA ASP A 80 5.41 -18.71 7.54
C ASP A 80 5.79 -19.05 6.11
N ILE A 81 5.05 -18.51 5.14
CA ILE A 81 5.18 -18.92 3.74
C ILE A 81 5.68 -17.81 2.81
N GLY A 82 5.74 -16.58 3.30
CA GLY A 82 6.25 -15.44 2.57
C GLY A 82 5.31 -14.88 1.52
N TRP A 83 5.72 -13.78 0.94
CA TRP A 83 5.06 -13.13 -0.18
C TRP A 83 5.63 -13.65 -1.52
N PRO A 84 4.85 -13.80 -2.60
CA PRO A 84 3.39 -13.59 -2.71
C PRO A 84 2.53 -14.82 -2.38
N PHE A 85 3.10 -15.84 -1.74
CA PHE A 85 2.42 -17.13 -1.49
C PHE A 85 1.28 -16.98 -0.47
N ALA A 86 1.43 -16.07 0.47
CA ALA A 86 0.36 -15.74 1.43
C ALA A 86 -0.84 -15.03 0.80
N GLY A 87 -0.66 -14.50 -0.42
CA GLY A 87 -1.63 -13.65 -1.08
C GLY A 87 -1.61 -12.21 -0.57
N GLU A 88 -1.97 -11.27 -1.45
CA GLU A 88 -2.14 -9.85 -1.15
C GLU A 88 -3.34 -9.32 -1.91
N ILE A 89 -4.11 -8.46 -1.28
CA ILE A 89 -5.20 -7.73 -1.91
C ILE A 89 -5.03 -6.25 -1.58
N ASP A 90 -4.81 -5.43 -2.61
CA ASP A 90 -4.77 -3.98 -2.47
C ASP A 90 -6.16 -3.42 -2.71
N ILE A 91 -6.79 -2.91 -1.64
CA ILE A 91 -8.11 -2.32 -1.70
C ILE A 91 -8.04 -0.96 -2.39
N VAL A 92 -6.97 -0.23 -2.12
CA VAL A 92 -6.64 1.04 -2.76
C VAL A 92 -5.14 1.28 -2.71
N GLU A 93 -4.59 1.67 -3.84
CA GLU A 93 -3.27 2.29 -3.95
C GLU A 93 -3.38 3.55 -4.79
N THR A 94 -2.76 4.63 -4.34
CA THR A 94 -2.70 5.88 -5.09
C THR A 94 -1.26 6.34 -5.22
N ILE A 95 -0.88 6.78 -6.40
CA ILE A 95 0.47 7.31 -6.67
C ILE A 95 0.30 8.78 -7.03
N GLY A 96 0.82 9.66 -6.17
CA GLY A 96 0.69 11.10 -6.38
C GLY A 96 1.62 11.66 -7.46
N GLY A 97 1.21 12.79 -8.04
CA GLY A 97 1.95 13.55 -9.03
C GLY A 97 1.85 13.02 -10.46
N VAL A 98 2.74 13.49 -11.30
CA VAL A 98 2.78 13.14 -12.73
C VAL A 98 3.78 12.01 -12.96
N THR A 99 3.30 10.89 -13.48
CA THR A 99 4.13 9.74 -13.83
C THR A 99 3.98 9.45 -15.33
N TYR A 100 5.10 9.36 -16.04
CA TYR A 100 5.14 9.19 -17.50
C TYR A 100 4.28 10.21 -18.28
N GLY A 101 4.18 11.46 -17.77
CA GLY A 101 3.41 12.53 -18.38
C GLY A 101 1.90 12.45 -18.15
N VAL A 102 1.44 11.54 -17.28
CA VAL A 102 0.03 11.39 -16.89
C VAL A 102 -0.12 11.82 -15.43
N ASP A 103 -1.10 12.68 -15.18
CA ASP A 103 -1.49 13.04 -13.82
C ASP A 103 -2.14 11.85 -13.13
N GLN A 104 -1.63 11.50 -11.96
CA GLN A 104 -2.07 10.35 -11.19
C GLN A 104 -2.95 10.71 -9.98
N GLU A 105 -3.13 12.01 -9.68
CA GLU A 105 -3.81 12.46 -8.45
C GLU A 105 -5.24 11.94 -8.29
N ASN A 106 -5.92 11.66 -9.40
CA ASN A 106 -7.27 11.13 -9.42
C ASN A 106 -7.36 9.67 -9.90
N ARG A 107 -6.24 8.97 -9.85
CA ARG A 107 -6.17 7.56 -10.24
C ARG A 107 -5.88 6.68 -9.05
N MET A 108 -6.51 5.54 -9.03
CA MET A 108 -6.26 4.49 -8.04
C MET A 108 -6.08 3.15 -8.72
N VAL A 109 -5.39 2.27 -8.03
CA VAL A 109 -5.14 0.89 -8.46
C VAL A 109 -5.69 -0.05 -7.42
N HIS A 110 -6.31 -1.12 -7.90
CA HIS A 110 -6.61 -2.31 -7.11
C HIS A 110 -5.75 -3.45 -7.63
N ASN A 111 -5.13 -4.20 -6.74
CA ASN A 111 -4.31 -5.35 -7.12
C ASN A 111 -4.73 -6.59 -6.34
N ALA A 112 -4.47 -7.74 -6.92
CA ALA A 112 -4.43 -9.01 -6.22
C ALA A 112 -3.18 -9.77 -6.67
N TYR A 113 -2.39 -10.26 -5.72
CA TYR A 113 -1.21 -11.06 -5.95
C TYR A 113 -1.39 -12.44 -5.32
N TRP A 114 -0.96 -13.46 -6.02
CA TRP A 114 -1.02 -14.83 -5.52
C TRP A 114 0.03 -15.72 -6.20
N ASN A 115 0.39 -16.81 -5.55
CA ASN A 115 1.18 -17.86 -6.15
C ASN A 115 0.75 -19.21 -5.57
N ALA A 116 0.35 -20.13 -6.44
CA ALA A 116 -0.16 -21.44 -6.07
C ALA A 116 0.92 -22.55 -6.02
N GLU A 117 2.14 -22.27 -6.48
CA GLU A 117 3.23 -23.27 -6.50
C GLU A 117 3.84 -23.57 -5.13
N GLY A 118 3.37 -22.86 -4.12
CA GLY A 118 3.79 -23.11 -2.76
C GLY A 118 5.07 -22.36 -2.36
N PRO A 119 5.35 -22.33 -1.06
CA PRO A 119 6.39 -21.49 -0.51
C PRO A 119 7.80 -21.99 -0.84
N PHE A 120 8.72 -21.09 -0.96
CA PHE A 120 10.12 -21.37 -0.66
C PHE A 120 10.25 -21.81 0.80
N ALA A 121 11.39 -22.37 1.18
CA ALA A 121 11.59 -22.78 2.57
C ALA A 121 11.28 -21.60 3.53
N PRO A 122 10.69 -21.86 4.70
CA PRO A 122 10.35 -20.82 5.66
C PRO A 122 11.53 -19.87 5.92
N GLY A 123 11.30 -18.57 5.89
CA GLY A 123 12.33 -17.54 6.06
C GLY A 123 13.17 -17.25 4.82
N GLN A 124 12.88 -17.84 3.67
CA GLN A 124 13.49 -17.45 2.40
C GLN A 124 12.73 -16.28 1.79
N TYR A 125 13.36 -15.12 1.73
CA TYR A 125 12.86 -13.98 0.99
C TYR A 125 13.22 -14.12 -0.49
N LEU A 126 12.29 -13.73 -1.35
CA LEU A 126 12.56 -13.66 -2.77
C LEU A 126 13.61 -12.58 -3.06
N THR A 127 14.57 -12.91 -3.91
CA THR A 127 15.40 -11.87 -4.52
C THR A 127 14.51 -10.97 -5.40
N PRO A 128 14.89 -9.72 -5.68
CA PRO A 128 14.11 -8.83 -6.56
C PRO A 128 13.72 -9.47 -7.89
N ARG A 129 14.57 -10.33 -8.45
CA ARG A 129 14.27 -11.05 -9.69
C ARG A 129 13.25 -12.16 -9.48
N GLN A 130 13.40 -12.97 -8.43
CA GLN A 130 12.44 -14.02 -8.08
C GLN A 130 11.07 -13.41 -7.71
N PHE A 131 11.08 -12.24 -7.07
CA PHE A 131 9.89 -11.45 -6.82
C PHE A 131 9.17 -11.09 -8.13
N GLN A 132 9.88 -10.53 -9.10
CA GLN A 132 9.31 -10.23 -10.41
C GLN A 132 8.80 -11.50 -11.11
N ASP A 133 9.58 -12.56 -11.10
CA ASP A 133 9.21 -13.82 -11.74
C ASP A 133 7.97 -14.45 -11.06
N ALA A 134 7.86 -14.38 -9.73
CA ALA A 134 6.73 -14.91 -8.97
C ALA A 134 5.47 -14.05 -9.11
N ALA A 135 5.59 -12.71 -9.02
CA ALA A 135 4.46 -11.80 -9.13
C ALA A 135 3.90 -11.70 -10.55
N TYR A 136 4.76 -11.83 -11.57
CA TYR A 136 4.37 -11.66 -12.97
C TYR A 136 4.35 -12.97 -13.77
N SER A 137 4.60 -14.11 -13.16
CA SER A 137 4.45 -15.42 -13.79
C SER A 137 2.98 -15.74 -14.06
N ARG A 138 2.67 -16.16 -15.27
CA ARG A 138 1.28 -16.31 -15.71
C ARG A 138 0.54 -17.54 -15.19
N THR A 139 1.23 -18.54 -14.66
CA THR A 139 0.60 -19.76 -14.13
C THR A 139 1.62 -20.59 -13.34
N PRO A 140 1.30 -21.08 -12.16
CA PRO A 140 0.08 -20.96 -11.34
C PRO A 140 0.06 -19.73 -10.43
N SER A 141 0.98 -18.79 -10.61
CA SER A 141 1.01 -17.49 -9.94
C SER A 141 0.42 -16.41 -10.83
N GLY A 142 0.03 -15.29 -10.25
CA GLY A 142 -0.50 -14.21 -11.03
C GLY A 142 -0.65 -12.91 -10.26
N GLN A 143 -0.87 -11.88 -11.05
CA GLN A 143 -1.31 -10.59 -10.63
C GLN A 143 -2.55 -10.22 -11.42
N SER A 144 -3.55 -9.73 -10.74
CA SER A 144 -4.67 -9.06 -11.38
C SER A 144 -4.67 -7.60 -10.94
N THR A 145 -4.56 -6.71 -11.89
CA THR A 145 -4.57 -5.26 -11.64
C THR A 145 -5.77 -4.66 -12.34
N ALA A 146 -6.57 -3.93 -11.60
CA ALA A 146 -7.62 -3.09 -12.14
C ALA A 146 -7.29 -1.62 -11.86
N TRP A 147 -7.34 -0.80 -12.89
CA TRP A 147 -7.22 0.65 -12.78
C TRP A 147 -8.62 1.24 -12.65
N GLY A 148 -8.84 1.96 -11.57
CA GLY A 148 -10.03 2.79 -11.40
C GLY A 148 -9.66 4.25 -11.65
N GLU A 149 -10.41 4.91 -12.52
CA GLU A 149 -10.41 6.35 -12.63
C GLU A 149 -11.71 6.85 -12.04
N ARG A 150 -11.62 7.82 -11.15
CA ARG A 150 -12.83 8.46 -10.65
C ARG A 150 -13.38 9.40 -11.72
N GLU A 151 -14.64 9.23 -12.08
CA GLU A 151 -15.38 10.30 -12.72
C GLU A 151 -15.64 11.38 -11.67
N LEU A 152 -14.97 12.51 -11.76
CA LEU A 152 -15.12 13.61 -10.82
C LEU A 152 -16.52 14.20 -10.93
N VAL A 153 -17.18 14.35 -9.79
CA VAL A 153 -18.49 15.03 -9.75
C VAL A 153 -18.33 16.52 -9.97
N THR A 154 -17.19 17.06 -9.55
CA THR A 154 -16.75 18.43 -9.84
C THR A 154 -15.26 18.45 -10.18
N GLU A 155 -14.80 19.46 -10.91
CA GLU A 155 -13.38 19.62 -11.28
C GLU A 155 -12.47 19.84 -10.05
N ASP A 156 -13.04 20.25 -8.91
CA ASP A 156 -12.31 20.54 -7.68
C ASP A 156 -12.21 19.35 -6.72
N GLU A 157 -12.86 18.22 -7.01
CA GLU A 157 -12.82 17.04 -6.15
C GLU A 157 -11.68 16.09 -6.54
N THR A 158 -10.82 15.75 -5.57
CA THR A 158 -9.73 14.79 -5.71
C THR A 158 -9.81 13.71 -4.64
N PHE A 159 -9.06 12.63 -4.76
CA PHE A 159 -8.94 11.62 -3.71
C PHE A 159 -8.28 12.16 -2.43
N SER A 160 -7.63 13.31 -2.49
CA SER A 160 -6.93 13.93 -1.37
C SER A 160 -7.72 14.99 -0.63
N ASN A 161 -8.62 15.72 -1.29
CA ASN A 161 -9.31 16.84 -0.66
C ASN A 161 -10.65 16.47 -0.01
N ILE A 162 -11.21 15.31 -0.33
CA ILE A 162 -12.42 14.79 0.33
C ILE A 162 -12.26 13.30 0.67
N PHE A 163 -13.07 12.84 1.63
CA PHE A 163 -13.10 11.43 2.01
C PHE A 163 -13.89 10.59 1.02
N HIS A 164 -13.29 9.49 0.60
CA HIS A 164 -13.90 8.44 -0.23
C HIS A 164 -13.98 7.14 0.55
N VAL A 165 -14.85 6.23 0.11
CA VAL A 165 -14.91 4.86 0.62
C VAL A 165 -14.39 3.92 -0.46
N PHE A 166 -13.30 3.24 -0.13
CA PHE A 166 -12.70 2.19 -0.94
C PHE A 166 -13.09 0.85 -0.35
N SER A 167 -13.51 -0.10 -1.19
CA SER A 167 -14.12 -1.35 -0.70
C SER A 167 -13.65 -2.55 -1.49
N VAL A 168 -13.59 -3.70 -0.78
CA VAL A 168 -13.46 -5.04 -1.35
C VAL A 168 -14.37 -6.01 -0.60
N GLU A 169 -14.92 -7.00 -1.33
CA GLU A 169 -15.75 -8.10 -0.80
C GLU A 169 -15.32 -9.45 -1.36
#